data_de3c670b020cf5da9ebb814746bb547c
#
_entry.id   de3c670b020cf5da9ebb814746bb547c
#
_cell.length_a   1.000
_cell.length_b   1.000
_cell.length_c   1.000
_cell.angle_alpha   90.00
_cell.angle_beta   90.00
_cell.angle_gamma   90.00
#
_symmetry.space_group_name_H-M   'P 1'
#
loop_
_entity.id
_entity.type
_entity.pdbx_description
1 polymer ?
#
loop_
_entity_poly.entity_id
_entity_poly.type
_entity_poly.pdbx_seq_one_letter_code
_entity_poly.pdbx_strand_id
1 'polypeptide(L)'
;MQSTTALTIRASVLIPALNEARRIAQVVAYARADPATGEVIVIDDSSIDDTAQLARNAGATVVTSTLMGKGASMRDGVGLAKYDLLVYLDGDLSGLRKGIITQLVGPLARNEADFVKARFGRAGGRVTELTAKPMLKIFFPELSHFGQPLAGIISARKSLLQTLEFEDAHGVDIGLLLDAHLAGARLVEVDIGSLEHDSQPLQDLSFMANEISRVIFSRARAAGRLNVDQIAAMYETQRQAAAELDYVLTRKKGRTRLLLITMDCTLIDGRFADELARQTGREEALQQLPVDENADDISRTESEARVFRFVHKNQFEAVARTLPLRAGAVEFVNQARRRGFMVGVVSESYFVAAEVIRRRIFADFAMAHTIQFDGDVCNGQVRINPAFLPEARVGSNASSEEGQAANNRVCKSNVLRRILTDVSPPAIDISWVVAANARDLGLMRLADQAFYFEPQYATGTARPASTLPRVVGIESGFTRVDSFTALGTYLPATEAPRSTGRVMGALDAVERVFRRTTHQVISNT
;
A
#
# COMPACT_ATOMS: atom_id res chain seq x y z
N MET A 1 -1.46 -32.44 50.76
CA MET A 1 -1.36 -31.08 50.22
C MET A 1 -0.69 -31.17 48.85
N GLN A 2 -1.49 -31.33 47.80
CA GLN A 2 -0.96 -31.28 46.45
C GLN A 2 -0.77 -29.80 46.08
N SER A 3 0.49 -29.39 45.87
CA SER A 3 0.85 -28.09 45.35
C SER A 3 0.35 -28.00 43.92
N THR A 4 -0.76 -27.30 43.71
CA THR A 4 -1.24 -26.92 42.39
C THR A 4 -0.24 -25.88 41.85
N THR A 5 0.72 -26.33 41.06
CA THR A 5 1.61 -25.42 40.30
C THR A 5 0.71 -24.61 39.40
N ALA A 6 0.44 -23.37 39.77
CA ALA A 6 -0.29 -22.43 38.91
C ALA A 6 0.50 -22.33 37.61
N LEU A 7 -0.03 -22.87 36.51
CA LEU A 7 0.51 -22.70 35.17
C LEU A 7 0.62 -21.21 34.93
N THR A 8 1.84 -20.71 34.88
CA THR A 8 2.09 -19.27 34.59
C THR A 8 1.69 -19.03 33.16
N ILE A 9 0.53 -18.42 32.95
CA ILE A 9 0.03 -18.04 31.62
C ILE A 9 1.04 -17.06 31.02
N ARG A 10 1.51 -17.36 29.83
CA ARG A 10 2.42 -16.50 29.09
C ARG A 10 1.93 -16.30 27.66
N ALA A 11 1.92 -15.03 27.22
CA ALA A 11 1.50 -14.63 25.89
C ALA A 11 2.60 -13.83 25.16
N SER A 12 2.63 -13.94 23.85
CA SER A 12 3.37 -13.02 22.99
C SER A 12 2.47 -11.82 22.68
N VAL A 13 2.91 -10.63 23.06
CA VAL A 13 2.23 -9.37 22.72
C VAL A 13 2.83 -8.83 21.43
N LEU A 14 2.00 -8.67 20.42
CA LEU A 14 2.35 -8.23 19.07
C LEU A 14 1.79 -6.84 18.83
N ILE A 15 2.63 -5.91 18.44
CA ILE A 15 2.26 -4.50 18.23
C ILE A 15 2.66 -4.09 16.81
N PRO A 16 1.74 -4.15 15.83
CA PRO A 16 1.97 -3.54 14.54
C PRO A 16 2.03 -2.02 14.71
N ALA A 17 3.05 -1.38 14.14
CA ALA A 17 3.27 0.05 14.32
C ALA A 17 3.75 0.73 13.04
N LEU A 18 3.19 1.92 12.74
CA LEU A 18 3.62 2.78 11.65
C LEU A 18 3.54 4.25 12.07
N ASN A 19 4.70 4.87 12.32
CA ASN A 19 4.81 6.28 12.75
C ASN A 19 4.10 6.58 14.08
N GLU A 20 4.37 5.75 15.10
CA GLU A 20 3.77 5.81 16.43
C GLU A 20 4.76 6.29 17.51
N ALA A 21 5.79 7.07 17.14
CA ALA A 21 6.83 7.56 18.05
C ALA A 21 6.28 8.22 19.32
N ARG A 22 5.09 8.84 19.23
CA ARG A 22 4.46 9.53 20.38
C ARG A 22 4.02 8.58 21.50
N ARG A 23 3.63 7.34 21.19
CA ARG A 23 2.95 6.43 22.12
C ARG A 23 3.58 5.06 22.25
N ILE A 24 4.33 4.61 21.24
CA ILE A 24 4.86 3.25 21.19
C ILE A 24 5.64 2.84 22.45
N ALA A 25 6.49 3.71 22.98
CA ALA A 25 7.24 3.42 24.19
C ALA A 25 6.36 3.16 25.40
N GLN A 26 5.26 3.90 25.53
CA GLN A 26 4.28 3.75 26.61
C GLN A 26 3.49 2.45 26.45
N VAL A 27 3.06 2.11 25.23
CA VAL A 27 2.35 0.85 24.94
C VAL A 27 3.24 -0.36 25.23
N VAL A 28 4.52 -0.32 24.82
CA VAL A 28 5.51 -1.37 25.12
C VAL A 28 5.73 -1.52 26.62
N ALA A 29 5.96 -0.42 27.33
CA ALA A 29 6.17 -0.44 28.78
C ALA A 29 4.95 -1.00 29.52
N TYR A 30 3.76 -0.62 29.09
CA TYR A 30 2.50 -1.13 29.59
C TYR A 30 2.38 -2.65 29.35
N ALA A 31 2.61 -3.10 28.11
CA ALA A 31 2.54 -4.52 27.76
C ALA A 31 3.52 -5.37 28.60
N ARG A 32 4.74 -4.89 28.79
CA ARG A 32 5.77 -5.58 29.58
C ARG A 32 5.46 -5.67 31.07
N ALA A 33 4.69 -4.74 31.60
CA ALA A 33 4.31 -4.71 33.01
C ALA A 33 3.19 -5.70 33.36
N ASP A 34 2.49 -6.27 32.37
CA ASP A 34 1.42 -7.24 32.62
C ASP A 34 2.01 -8.63 32.95
N PRO A 35 1.55 -9.29 34.02
CA PRO A 35 2.10 -10.59 34.45
C PRO A 35 1.90 -11.72 33.44
N ALA A 36 0.92 -11.62 32.55
CA ALA A 36 0.70 -12.62 31.50
C ALA A 36 1.62 -12.40 30.28
N THR A 37 2.36 -11.32 30.21
CA THR A 37 3.27 -11.08 29.10
C THR A 37 4.55 -11.90 29.21
N GLY A 38 4.80 -12.71 28.20
CA GLY A 38 6.03 -13.49 28.05
C GLY A 38 7.08 -12.77 27.20
N GLU A 39 6.63 -12.05 26.17
CA GLU A 39 7.45 -11.22 25.29
C GLU A 39 6.61 -10.11 24.65
N VAL A 40 7.29 -9.06 24.19
CA VAL A 40 6.68 -8.00 23.39
C VAL A 40 7.46 -7.86 22.10
N ILE A 41 6.77 -7.99 20.97
CA ILE A 41 7.32 -7.85 19.63
C ILE A 41 6.60 -6.68 18.95
N VAL A 42 7.35 -5.67 18.55
CA VAL A 42 6.86 -4.58 17.69
C VAL A 42 7.21 -4.91 16.26
N ILE A 43 6.21 -4.97 15.41
CA ILE A 43 6.36 -5.18 13.97
C ILE A 43 6.24 -3.80 13.32
N ASP A 44 7.39 -3.22 13.01
CA ASP A 44 7.51 -1.88 12.43
C ASP A 44 7.23 -1.93 10.93
N ASP A 45 6.19 -1.23 10.52
CA ASP A 45 5.73 -1.15 9.12
C ASP A 45 6.53 -0.12 8.31
N SER A 46 7.85 -0.09 8.54
CA SER A 46 8.81 0.87 7.96
C SER A 46 8.49 2.32 8.34
N SER A 47 8.40 2.58 9.64
CA SER A 47 8.24 3.93 10.18
C SER A 47 9.36 4.86 9.74
N ILE A 48 9.01 6.12 9.45
CA ILE A 48 9.97 7.16 9.08
C ILE A 48 10.35 8.07 10.26
N ASP A 49 9.68 7.88 11.40
CA ASP A 49 9.96 8.54 12.67
C ASP A 49 10.77 7.62 13.61
N ASP A 50 10.91 8.00 14.87
CA ASP A 50 11.70 7.25 15.86
C ASP A 50 10.95 6.04 16.47
N THR A 51 9.83 5.58 15.90
CA THR A 51 9.01 4.48 16.42
C THR A 51 9.85 3.24 16.77
N ALA A 52 10.62 2.74 15.81
CA ALA A 52 11.41 1.53 16.00
C ALA A 52 12.47 1.68 17.11
N GLN A 53 13.12 2.83 17.20
CA GLN A 53 14.14 3.11 18.23
C GLN A 53 13.52 3.24 19.62
N LEU A 54 12.40 3.94 19.73
CA LEU A 54 11.69 4.12 20.99
C LEU A 54 11.12 2.78 21.51
N ALA A 55 10.61 1.93 20.62
CA ALA A 55 10.15 0.60 20.97
C ALA A 55 11.29 -0.29 21.52
N ARG A 56 12.48 -0.28 20.87
CA ARG A 56 13.66 -0.99 21.38
C ARG A 56 14.10 -0.48 22.74
N ASN A 57 14.14 0.82 22.92
CA ASN A 57 14.53 1.46 24.19
C ASN A 57 13.55 1.11 25.32
N ALA A 58 12.27 0.93 24.99
CA ALA A 58 11.25 0.46 25.94
C ALA A 58 11.35 -1.05 26.23
N GLY A 59 12.20 -1.79 25.50
CA GLY A 59 12.53 -3.19 25.72
C GLY A 59 11.70 -4.18 24.90
N ALA A 60 11.14 -3.77 23.78
CA ALA A 60 10.53 -4.67 22.81
C ALA A 60 11.56 -5.28 21.85
N THR A 61 11.31 -6.47 21.37
CA THR A 61 11.92 -6.97 20.14
C THR A 61 11.29 -6.23 18.96
N VAL A 62 12.07 -5.61 18.10
CA VAL A 62 11.56 -4.86 16.95
C VAL A 62 12.01 -5.52 15.65
N VAL A 63 11.04 -5.84 14.81
CA VAL A 63 11.24 -6.44 13.49
C VAL A 63 10.54 -5.58 12.44
N THR A 64 11.14 -5.42 11.27
CA THR A 64 10.51 -4.73 10.15
C THR A 64 9.58 -5.71 9.41
N SER A 65 8.37 -5.27 9.09
CA SER A 65 7.39 -6.05 8.33
C SER A 65 7.92 -6.41 6.92
N THR A 66 7.46 -7.53 6.40
CA THR A 66 7.80 -7.98 5.03
C THR A 66 7.06 -7.20 3.95
N LEU A 67 5.89 -6.63 4.28
CA LEU A 67 5.05 -5.80 3.40
C LEU A 67 4.43 -4.66 4.20
N MET A 68 4.26 -3.49 3.57
CA MET A 68 3.53 -2.39 4.18
C MET A 68 2.04 -2.74 4.32
N GLY A 69 1.50 -2.53 5.53
CA GLY A 69 0.10 -2.68 5.87
C GLY A 69 -0.12 -3.44 7.17
N LYS A 70 -1.12 -2.97 7.96
CA LYS A 70 -1.42 -3.51 9.29
C LYS A 70 -1.53 -5.05 9.30
N GLY A 71 -2.29 -5.61 8.35
CA GLY A 71 -2.51 -7.05 8.32
C GLY A 71 -1.26 -7.84 7.94
N ALA A 72 -0.40 -7.31 7.08
CA ALA A 72 0.88 -7.95 6.78
C ALA A 72 1.78 -7.98 8.03
N SER A 73 1.87 -6.86 8.75
CA SER A 73 2.60 -6.79 10.02
C SER A 73 2.03 -7.73 11.08
N MET A 74 0.70 -7.85 11.18
CA MET A 74 0.06 -8.80 12.08
C MET A 74 0.40 -10.25 11.73
N ARG A 75 0.35 -10.62 10.46
CA ARG A 75 0.71 -11.97 9.98
C ARG A 75 2.18 -12.30 10.27
N ASP A 76 3.10 -11.37 10.02
CA ASP A 76 4.52 -11.56 10.31
C ASP A 76 4.74 -11.82 11.80
N GLY A 77 4.01 -11.11 12.67
CA GLY A 77 4.03 -11.30 14.12
C GLY A 77 3.66 -12.71 14.56
N VAL A 78 2.69 -13.37 13.90
CA VAL A 78 2.31 -14.77 14.21
C VAL A 78 3.51 -15.71 14.04
N GLY A 79 4.27 -15.54 12.95
CA GLY A 79 5.45 -16.37 12.67
C GLY A 79 6.56 -16.20 13.72
N LEU A 80 6.72 -14.99 14.25
CA LEU A 80 7.79 -14.63 15.18
C LEU A 80 7.49 -14.98 16.65
N ALA A 81 6.23 -15.09 17.01
CA ALA A 81 5.79 -15.31 18.38
C ALA A 81 6.26 -16.66 18.94
N LYS A 82 6.74 -16.68 20.19
CA LYS A 82 7.21 -17.88 20.90
C LYS A 82 6.08 -18.63 21.62
N TYR A 83 5.07 -17.89 22.11
CA TYR A 83 4.01 -18.46 22.91
C TYR A 83 2.77 -18.77 22.07
N ASP A 84 1.97 -19.73 22.54
CA ASP A 84 0.75 -20.17 21.85
C ASP A 84 -0.43 -19.20 22.01
N LEU A 85 -0.38 -18.35 23.04
CA LEU A 85 -1.36 -17.28 23.23
C LEU A 85 -0.78 -15.98 22.67
N LEU A 86 -1.49 -15.39 21.73
CA LEU A 86 -1.11 -14.14 21.09
C LEU A 86 -2.08 -13.04 21.49
N VAL A 87 -1.54 -11.85 21.74
CA VAL A 87 -2.32 -10.62 21.99
C VAL A 87 -1.84 -9.54 21.03
N TYR A 88 -2.75 -8.95 20.26
CA TYR A 88 -2.46 -7.77 19.46
C TYR A 88 -2.90 -6.51 20.20
N LEU A 89 -2.04 -5.49 20.17
CA LEU A 89 -2.33 -4.14 20.62
C LEU A 89 -1.99 -3.16 19.51
N ASP A 90 -2.81 -2.12 19.34
CA ASP A 90 -2.45 -1.03 18.42
C ASP A 90 -1.33 -0.17 19.02
N GLY A 91 -0.43 0.37 18.20
CA GLY A 91 0.74 1.13 18.63
C GLY A 91 0.44 2.55 19.18
N ASP A 92 -0.78 3.04 18.93
CA ASP A 92 -1.25 4.39 19.26
C ASP A 92 -2.15 4.46 20.52
N LEU A 93 -2.24 3.38 21.28
CA LEU A 93 -3.13 3.27 22.43
C LEU A 93 -2.73 4.21 23.57
N SER A 94 -3.74 4.80 24.22
CA SER A 94 -3.61 5.54 25.47
C SER A 94 -4.73 5.20 26.45
N GLY A 95 -4.51 5.47 27.74
CA GLY A 95 -5.51 5.15 28.78
C GLY A 95 -5.64 3.67 29.10
N LEU A 96 -4.68 2.82 28.75
CA LEU A 96 -4.68 1.38 29.05
C LEU A 96 -4.71 1.14 30.56
N ARG A 97 -5.67 0.33 31.03
CA ARG A 97 -5.75 -0.10 32.42
C ARG A 97 -4.82 -1.29 32.66
N LYS A 98 -4.25 -1.39 33.87
CA LYS A 98 -3.40 -2.54 34.25
C LYS A 98 -4.18 -3.86 34.16
N GLY A 99 -3.54 -4.91 33.67
CA GLY A 99 -4.10 -6.25 33.61
C GLY A 99 -4.93 -6.58 32.37
N ILE A 100 -4.98 -5.69 31.35
CA ILE A 100 -5.76 -5.95 30.13
C ILE A 100 -5.27 -7.22 29.39
N ILE A 101 -3.96 -7.43 29.31
CA ILE A 101 -3.41 -8.62 28.63
C ILE A 101 -3.83 -9.88 29.39
N THR A 102 -3.67 -9.91 30.72
CA THR A 102 -4.15 -11.00 31.57
C THR A 102 -5.65 -11.25 31.37
N GLN A 103 -6.44 -10.17 31.25
CA GLN A 103 -7.89 -10.25 31.06
C GLN A 103 -8.25 -10.85 29.69
N LEU A 104 -7.54 -10.44 28.61
CA LEU A 104 -7.75 -10.93 27.25
C LEU A 104 -7.35 -12.40 27.07
N VAL A 105 -6.26 -12.85 27.70
CA VAL A 105 -5.82 -14.24 27.58
C VAL A 105 -6.57 -15.19 28.51
N GLY A 106 -7.27 -14.66 29.53
CA GLY A 106 -8.01 -15.45 30.51
C GLY A 106 -8.97 -16.47 29.90
N PRO A 107 -9.89 -16.11 29.00
CA PRO A 107 -10.81 -17.06 28.35
C PRO A 107 -10.07 -18.14 27.53
N LEU A 108 -8.95 -17.78 26.86
CA LEU A 108 -8.13 -18.74 26.11
C LEU A 108 -7.45 -19.74 27.03
N ALA A 109 -6.90 -19.27 28.15
CA ALA A 109 -6.21 -20.10 29.14
C ALA A 109 -7.17 -21.09 29.86
N ARG A 110 -8.41 -20.67 30.12
CA ARG A 110 -9.47 -21.52 30.66
C ARG A 110 -10.15 -22.41 29.62
N ASN A 111 -9.69 -22.33 28.37
CA ASN A 111 -10.29 -23.05 27.24
C ASN A 111 -11.79 -22.72 27.01
N GLU A 112 -12.21 -21.50 27.31
CA GLU A 112 -13.57 -20.98 27.10
C GLU A 112 -13.74 -20.37 25.72
N ALA A 113 -12.63 -19.88 25.12
CA ALA A 113 -12.58 -19.27 23.82
C ALA A 113 -11.34 -19.70 23.03
N ASP A 114 -11.39 -19.51 21.72
CA ASP A 114 -10.26 -19.68 20.79
C ASP A 114 -9.82 -18.33 20.20
N PHE A 115 -10.75 -17.36 20.18
CA PHE A 115 -10.53 -15.99 19.73
C PHE A 115 -11.29 -15.01 20.63
N VAL A 116 -10.61 -14.00 21.11
CA VAL A 116 -11.14 -12.97 22.01
C VAL A 116 -10.98 -11.61 21.37
N LYS A 117 -12.05 -10.82 21.37
CA LYS A 117 -12.06 -9.45 20.90
C LYS A 117 -12.28 -8.49 22.07
N ALA A 118 -11.51 -7.41 22.10
CA ALA A 118 -11.72 -6.40 23.14
C ALA A 118 -12.93 -5.53 22.81
N ARG A 119 -13.71 -5.23 23.87
CA ARG A 119 -14.71 -4.16 23.87
C ARG A 119 -14.26 -3.07 24.82
N PHE A 120 -14.40 -1.83 24.44
CA PHE A 120 -14.09 -0.68 25.29
C PHE A 120 -15.19 0.38 25.19
N GLY A 121 -15.39 1.12 26.28
CA GLY A 121 -16.46 2.10 26.46
C GLY A 121 -16.26 3.36 25.67
N ARG A 122 -16.37 3.23 24.35
CA ARG A 122 -16.53 4.33 23.40
C ARG A 122 -17.75 4.01 22.55
N ALA A 123 -18.60 5.00 22.27
CA ALA A 123 -19.52 4.87 21.15
C ALA A 123 -18.67 4.43 19.95
N GLY A 124 -19.04 3.34 19.29
CA GLY A 124 -18.25 2.77 18.20
C GLY A 124 -17.83 3.84 17.20
N GLY A 125 -16.64 3.71 16.61
CA GLY A 125 -16.21 4.63 15.58
C GLY A 125 -17.27 4.71 14.46
N ARG A 126 -17.32 5.83 13.73
CA ARG A 126 -18.35 6.05 12.67
C ARG A 126 -18.45 4.88 11.70
N VAL A 127 -17.33 4.28 11.31
CA VAL A 127 -17.29 3.12 10.41
C VAL A 127 -17.88 1.88 11.08
N THR A 128 -17.65 1.68 12.38
CA THR A 128 -18.25 0.59 13.16
C THR A 128 -19.77 0.70 13.15
N GLU A 129 -20.31 1.87 13.47
CA GLU A 129 -21.76 2.06 13.62
C GLU A 129 -22.49 2.16 12.28
N LEU A 130 -21.88 2.83 11.27
CA LEU A 130 -22.55 3.12 9.99
C LEU A 130 -22.27 2.09 8.89
N THR A 131 -21.27 1.24 9.05
CA THR A 131 -20.88 0.25 8.03
C THR A 131 -20.84 -1.17 8.60
N ALA A 132 -19.94 -1.45 9.55
CA ALA A 132 -19.70 -2.82 9.99
C ALA A 132 -20.93 -3.46 10.66
N LYS A 133 -21.51 -2.79 11.68
CA LYS A 133 -22.67 -3.35 12.41
C LYS A 133 -23.91 -3.57 11.52
N PRO A 134 -24.34 -2.63 10.65
CA PRO A 134 -25.43 -2.88 9.72
C PRO A 134 -25.17 -4.07 8.80
N MET A 135 -23.96 -4.18 8.25
CA MET A 135 -23.61 -5.29 7.38
C MET A 135 -23.54 -6.64 8.11
N LEU A 136 -22.99 -6.66 9.32
CA LEU A 136 -22.99 -7.88 10.14
C LEU A 136 -24.41 -8.34 10.45
N LYS A 137 -25.35 -7.45 10.77
CA LYS A 137 -26.76 -7.82 10.98
C LYS A 137 -27.38 -8.50 9.76
N ILE A 138 -26.96 -8.13 8.56
CA ILE A 138 -27.48 -8.69 7.31
C ILE A 138 -26.81 -10.02 6.98
N PHE A 139 -25.47 -10.08 7.02
CA PHE A 139 -24.70 -11.19 6.47
C PHE A 139 -24.20 -12.19 7.51
N PHE A 140 -23.97 -11.71 8.75
CA PHE A 140 -23.47 -12.49 9.88
C PHE A 140 -24.21 -12.12 11.16
N PRO A 141 -25.54 -12.36 11.23
CA PRO A 141 -26.36 -11.97 12.38
C PRO A 141 -25.85 -12.56 13.70
N GLU A 142 -25.16 -13.70 13.66
CA GLU A 142 -24.52 -14.36 14.78
C GLU A 142 -23.45 -13.48 15.46
N LEU A 143 -22.81 -12.57 14.69
CA LEU A 143 -21.76 -11.66 15.15
C LEU A 143 -22.30 -10.24 15.45
N SER A 144 -23.58 -10.01 15.26
CA SER A 144 -24.18 -8.67 15.45
C SER A 144 -24.15 -8.18 16.91
N HIS A 145 -23.92 -9.07 17.86
CA HIS A 145 -23.79 -8.74 19.28
C HIS A 145 -22.44 -8.13 19.66
N PHE A 146 -21.40 -8.25 18.80
CA PHE A 146 -20.11 -7.64 19.07
C PHE A 146 -20.21 -6.11 19.12
N GLY A 147 -19.83 -5.53 20.26
CA GLY A 147 -19.85 -4.07 20.45
C GLY A 147 -18.80 -3.36 19.63
N GLN A 148 -17.61 -3.98 19.46
CA GLN A 148 -16.46 -3.42 18.74
C GLN A 148 -15.88 -4.41 17.70
N PRO A 149 -16.63 -4.75 16.65
CA PRO A 149 -16.17 -5.74 15.65
C PRO A 149 -14.91 -5.31 14.88
N LEU A 150 -14.61 -4.03 14.85
CA LEU A 150 -13.42 -3.45 14.20
C LEU A 150 -12.25 -3.16 15.16
N ALA A 151 -12.35 -3.56 16.44
CA ALA A 151 -11.24 -3.34 17.38
C ALA A 151 -9.99 -4.12 16.94
N GLY A 152 -8.82 -3.46 16.91
CA GLY A 152 -7.53 -4.10 16.63
C GLY A 152 -6.96 -4.87 17.82
N ILE A 153 -7.54 -4.67 19.01
CA ILE A 153 -7.12 -5.36 20.23
C ILE A 153 -7.81 -6.72 20.28
N ILE A 154 -7.03 -7.77 20.03
CA ILE A 154 -7.51 -9.16 20.00
C ILE A 154 -6.55 -10.08 20.72
N SER A 155 -7.06 -11.22 21.17
CA SER A 155 -6.25 -12.32 21.67
C SER A 155 -6.74 -13.64 21.06
N ALA A 156 -5.81 -14.49 20.62
CA ALA A 156 -6.17 -15.76 20.00
C ALA A 156 -5.05 -16.81 20.17
N ARG A 157 -5.41 -18.07 19.90
CA ARG A 157 -4.41 -19.14 19.81
C ARG A 157 -3.59 -19.00 18.53
N LYS A 158 -2.28 -19.15 18.63
CA LYS A 158 -1.37 -19.10 17.48
C LYS A 158 -1.79 -20.09 16.40
N SER A 159 -2.17 -21.31 16.78
CA SER A 159 -2.63 -22.36 15.86
C SER A 159 -3.86 -21.94 15.05
N LEU A 160 -4.81 -21.22 15.65
CA LEU A 160 -5.96 -20.68 14.93
C LEU A 160 -5.51 -19.59 13.93
N LEU A 161 -4.73 -18.61 14.39
CA LEU A 161 -4.28 -17.50 13.54
C LEU A 161 -3.45 -17.95 12.34
N GLN A 162 -2.70 -19.05 12.46
CA GLN A 162 -1.94 -19.63 11.35
C GLN A 162 -2.83 -20.20 10.23
N THR A 163 -4.10 -20.47 10.50
CA THR A 163 -5.06 -20.99 9.51
C THR A 163 -5.92 -19.89 8.88
N LEU A 164 -5.91 -18.68 9.45
CA LEU A 164 -6.73 -17.58 8.99
C LEU A 164 -6.04 -16.73 7.92
N GLU A 165 -6.85 -16.08 7.09
CA GLU A 165 -6.37 -15.15 6.09
C GLU A 165 -6.22 -13.74 6.70
N PHE A 166 -5.07 -13.10 6.50
CA PHE A 166 -4.82 -11.74 6.92
C PHE A 166 -4.99 -10.78 5.75
N GLU A 167 -6.04 -9.97 5.80
CA GLU A 167 -6.20 -8.86 4.88
C GLU A 167 -5.04 -7.87 5.04
N ASP A 168 -4.60 -7.28 3.95
CA ASP A 168 -3.34 -6.52 3.95
C ASP A 168 -3.39 -5.18 4.74
N ALA A 169 -4.57 -4.59 4.97
CA ALA A 169 -4.72 -3.29 5.61
C ALA A 169 -5.76 -3.29 6.75
N HIS A 170 -6.59 -2.26 6.89
CA HIS A 170 -7.55 -2.12 8.00
C HIS A 170 -8.66 -3.18 8.00
N GLY A 171 -8.91 -3.84 6.88
CA GLY A 171 -9.84 -4.95 6.77
C GLY A 171 -9.47 -6.17 7.62
N VAL A 172 -8.22 -6.27 8.08
CA VAL A 172 -7.73 -7.40 8.89
C VAL A 172 -8.53 -7.59 10.17
N ASP A 173 -8.93 -6.51 10.83
CA ASP A 173 -9.61 -6.58 12.12
C ASP A 173 -10.99 -7.25 12.04
N ILE A 174 -11.74 -7.01 10.97
CA ILE A 174 -13.02 -7.67 10.70
C ILE A 174 -12.81 -9.01 10.00
N GLY A 175 -11.82 -9.12 9.11
CA GLY A 175 -11.48 -10.36 8.42
C GLY A 175 -11.20 -11.49 9.39
N LEU A 176 -10.31 -11.29 10.35
CA LEU A 176 -9.98 -12.28 11.37
C LEU A 176 -11.18 -12.69 12.22
N LEU A 177 -12.08 -11.75 12.55
CA LEU A 177 -13.31 -12.08 13.28
C LEU A 177 -14.22 -13.00 12.46
N LEU A 178 -14.41 -12.67 11.18
CA LEU A 178 -15.26 -13.45 10.28
C LEU A 178 -14.66 -14.81 9.97
N ASP A 179 -13.36 -14.86 9.68
CA ASP A 179 -12.66 -16.10 9.34
C ASP A 179 -12.58 -17.05 10.55
N ALA A 180 -12.36 -16.53 11.77
CA ALA A 180 -12.44 -17.31 12.99
C ALA A 180 -13.85 -17.87 13.22
N HIS A 181 -14.90 -17.08 12.97
CA HIS A 181 -16.29 -17.55 13.04
C HIS A 181 -16.56 -18.67 12.01
N LEU A 182 -16.17 -18.47 10.76
CA LEU A 182 -16.36 -19.44 9.69
C LEU A 182 -15.56 -20.72 9.90
N ALA A 183 -14.42 -20.64 10.59
CA ALA A 183 -13.63 -21.80 11.03
C ALA A 183 -14.25 -22.54 12.24
N GLY A 184 -15.38 -22.06 12.79
CA GLY A 184 -16.05 -22.68 13.94
C GLY A 184 -15.37 -22.39 15.28
N ALA A 185 -14.50 -21.38 15.36
CA ALA A 185 -13.84 -20.98 16.60
C ALA A 185 -14.85 -20.42 17.62
N ARG A 186 -14.60 -20.64 18.90
CA ARG A 186 -15.37 -20.04 19.99
C ARG A 186 -14.93 -18.60 20.20
N LEU A 187 -15.83 -17.66 19.92
CA LEU A 187 -15.56 -16.23 19.96
C LEU A 187 -16.13 -15.62 21.24
N VAL A 188 -15.35 -14.75 21.89
CA VAL A 188 -15.77 -14.03 23.10
C VAL A 188 -15.36 -12.56 22.98
N GLU A 189 -16.21 -11.66 23.46
CA GLU A 189 -15.88 -10.24 23.62
C GLU A 189 -15.59 -9.96 25.10
N VAL A 190 -14.46 -9.30 25.39
CA VAL A 190 -14.01 -8.96 26.74
C VAL A 190 -14.02 -7.45 26.90
N ASP A 191 -14.71 -6.93 27.92
CA ASP A 191 -14.75 -5.52 28.24
C ASP A 191 -13.46 -5.09 28.95
N ILE A 192 -12.67 -4.23 28.29
CA ILE A 192 -11.42 -3.70 28.82
C ILE A 192 -11.54 -2.26 29.35
N GLY A 193 -12.75 -1.72 29.43
CA GLY A 193 -13.07 -0.38 29.93
C GLY A 193 -13.03 0.69 28.87
N SER A 194 -12.55 1.90 29.18
CA SER A 194 -12.46 3.02 28.26
C SER A 194 -11.05 3.19 27.72
N LEU A 195 -10.93 3.44 26.42
CA LEU A 195 -9.68 3.81 25.76
C LEU A 195 -9.84 5.18 25.07
N GLU A 196 -8.75 5.92 25.03
CA GLU A 196 -8.68 7.16 24.28
C GLU A 196 -8.02 6.89 22.92
N HIS A 197 -8.67 7.32 21.85
CA HIS A 197 -8.14 7.27 20.48
C HIS A 197 -8.24 8.65 19.85
N ASP A 198 -7.28 9.01 19.02
CA ASP A 198 -7.38 10.18 18.18
C ASP A 198 -8.44 9.97 17.09
N SER A 199 -9.23 11.01 16.79
CA SER A 199 -10.21 10.95 15.71
C SER A 199 -9.51 11.01 14.35
N GLN A 200 -9.85 10.09 13.45
CA GLN A 200 -9.35 10.12 12.08
C GLN A 200 -10.16 11.09 11.19
N PRO A 201 -9.52 11.70 10.17
CA PRO A 201 -10.21 12.52 9.18
C PRO A 201 -11.30 11.74 8.44
N LEU A 202 -12.37 12.43 8.01
CA LEU A 202 -13.51 11.80 7.35
C LEU A 202 -13.14 11.06 6.05
N GLN A 203 -12.16 11.57 5.31
CA GLN A 203 -11.67 10.94 4.08
C GLN A 203 -11.04 9.58 4.34
N ASP A 204 -10.22 9.46 5.39
CA ASP A 204 -9.59 8.19 5.77
C ASP A 204 -10.66 7.17 6.23
N LEU A 205 -11.73 7.64 6.89
CA LEU A 205 -12.88 6.80 7.28
C LEU A 205 -13.65 6.24 6.08
N SER A 206 -13.73 6.98 4.98
CA SER A 206 -14.38 6.51 3.75
C SER A 206 -13.63 5.33 3.13
N PHE A 207 -12.30 5.41 3.05
CA PHE A 207 -11.48 4.28 2.58
C PHE A 207 -11.60 3.06 3.50
N MET A 208 -11.54 3.28 4.81
CA MET A 208 -11.74 2.21 5.79
C MET A 208 -13.12 1.56 5.65
N ALA A 209 -14.18 2.34 5.46
CA ALA A 209 -15.54 1.82 5.26
C ALA A 209 -15.65 0.94 4.01
N ASN A 210 -15.06 1.38 2.90
CA ASN A 210 -15.04 0.59 1.66
C ASN A 210 -14.28 -0.72 1.83
N GLU A 211 -13.13 -0.68 2.48
CA GLU A 211 -12.32 -1.87 2.75
C GLU A 211 -13.06 -2.88 3.64
N ILE A 212 -13.66 -2.41 4.73
CA ILE A 212 -14.47 -3.25 5.62
C ILE A 212 -15.67 -3.85 4.90
N SER A 213 -16.36 -3.04 4.08
CA SER A 213 -17.46 -3.53 3.25
C SER A 213 -17.00 -4.65 2.31
N ARG A 214 -15.88 -4.45 1.64
CA ARG A 214 -15.27 -5.44 0.76
C ARG A 214 -15.04 -6.77 1.49
N VAL A 215 -14.40 -6.72 2.66
CA VAL A 215 -14.06 -7.92 3.44
C VAL A 215 -15.32 -8.66 3.87
N ILE A 216 -16.33 -7.95 4.42
CA ILE A 216 -17.58 -8.57 4.84
C ILE A 216 -18.29 -9.23 3.65
N PHE A 217 -18.36 -8.55 2.51
CA PHE A 217 -18.95 -9.13 1.29
C PHE A 217 -18.20 -10.34 0.77
N SER A 218 -16.86 -10.30 0.78
CA SER A 218 -16.04 -11.42 0.35
C SER A 218 -16.33 -12.67 1.18
N ARG A 219 -16.33 -12.54 2.51
CA ARG A 219 -16.60 -13.67 3.42
C ARG A 219 -18.04 -14.13 3.34
N ALA A 220 -18.99 -13.19 3.20
CA ALA A 220 -20.40 -13.54 2.98
C ALA A 220 -20.60 -14.33 1.69
N ARG A 221 -19.92 -13.96 0.61
CA ARG A 221 -19.92 -14.70 -0.65
C ARG A 221 -19.34 -16.11 -0.48
N ALA A 222 -18.14 -16.22 0.12
CA ALA A 222 -17.48 -17.49 0.34
C ALA A 222 -18.35 -18.45 1.20
N ALA A 223 -19.12 -17.88 2.14
CA ALA A 223 -20.06 -18.61 2.98
C ALA A 223 -21.43 -18.90 2.28
N GLY A 224 -21.59 -18.57 1.00
CA GLY A 224 -22.84 -18.76 0.26
C GLY A 224 -24.01 -17.87 0.71
N ARG A 225 -23.71 -16.75 1.41
CA ARG A 225 -24.71 -15.83 1.99
C ARG A 225 -25.06 -14.66 1.07
N LEU A 226 -24.58 -14.67 -0.17
CA LEU A 226 -24.71 -13.59 -1.13
C LEU A 226 -24.97 -14.04 -2.56
N ASN A 227 -25.82 -13.29 -3.26
CA ASN A 227 -25.95 -13.34 -4.72
C ASN A 227 -24.90 -12.44 -5.39
N VAL A 228 -24.22 -12.98 -6.39
CA VAL A 228 -22.83 -12.68 -6.75
C VAL A 228 -22.60 -11.43 -7.61
N ASP A 229 -23.55 -11.01 -8.45
CA ASP A 229 -23.28 -10.05 -9.54
C ASP A 229 -23.09 -8.60 -9.10
N GLN A 230 -23.65 -8.22 -7.95
CA GLN A 230 -23.52 -6.84 -7.44
C GLN A 230 -22.19 -6.55 -6.76
N ILE A 231 -21.44 -7.57 -6.36
CA ILE A 231 -20.24 -7.45 -5.55
C ILE A 231 -18.98 -7.28 -6.40
N ALA A 232 -18.93 -7.95 -7.55
CA ALA A 232 -17.81 -7.79 -8.48
C ALA A 232 -17.65 -6.31 -8.89
N ALA A 233 -18.75 -5.60 -9.09
CA ALA A 233 -18.75 -4.17 -9.40
C ALA A 233 -18.17 -3.31 -8.25
N MET A 234 -18.42 -3.66 -6.98
CA MET A 234 -17.88 -2.91 -5.84
C MET A 234 -16.37 -3.11 -5.66
N TYR A 235 -15.86 -4.31 -5.89
CA TYR A 235 -14.41 -4.58 -5.86
C TYR A 235 -13.65 -3.77 -6.89
N GLU A 236 -14.22 -3.71 -8.08
CA GLU A 236 -13.61 -2.97 -9.17
C GLU A 236 -13.59 -1.47 -8.89
N THR A 237 -14.70 -0.93 -8.37
CA THR A 237 -14.80 0.48 -7.96
C THR A 237 -13.75 0.86 -6.90
N GLN A 238 -13.51 0.01 -5.90
CA GLN A 238 -12.51 0.28 -4.86
C GLN A 238 -11.08 0.28 -5.42
N ARG A 239 -10.78 -0.68 -6.31
CA ARG A 239 -9.46 -0.77 -6.95
C ARG A 239 -9.20 0.43 -7.85
N GLN A 240 -10.23 0.88 -8.55
CA GLN A 240 -10.20 2.08 -9.36
C GLN A 240 -9.93 3.33 -8.52
N ALA A 241 -10.64 3.49 -7.40
CA ALA A 241 -10.45 4.63 -6.49
C ALA A 241 -9.02 4.70 -5.94
N ALA A 242 -8.42 3.57 -5.58
CA ALA A 242 -7.03 3.54 -5.08
C ALA A 242 -5.98 3.92 -6.13
N ALA A 243 -6.29 3.74 -7.42
CA ALA A 243 -5.45 4.13 -8.54
C ALA A 243 -5.71 5.57 -9.03
N GLU A 244 -6.71 6.26 -8.48
CA GLU A 244 -7.10 7.61 -8.89
C GLU A 244 -6.17 8.69 -8.32
N LEU A 245 -6.03 9.78 -9.07
CA LEU A 245 -5.19 10.91 -8.70
C LEU A 245 -5.62 11.54 -7.37
N ASP A 246 -6.91 11.67 -7.13
CA ASP A 246 -7.45 12.26 -5.90
C ASP A 246 -6.99 11.49 -4.65
N TYR A 247 -6.96 10.17 -4.71
CA TYR A 247 -6.41 9.35 -3.64
C TYR A 247 -4.92 9.64 -3.40
N VAL A 248 -4.14 9.76 -4.49
CA VAL A 248 -2.70 10.09 -4.41
C VAL A 248 -2.49 11.44 -3.74
N LEU A 249 -3.29 12.44 -4.10
CA LEU A 249 -3.20 13.79 -3.54
C LEU A 249 -3.48 13.81 -2.02
N THR A 250 -4.35 12.93 -1.52
CA THR A 250 -4.57 12.80 -0.06
C THR A 250 -3.33 12.28 0.70
N ARG A 251 -2.38 11.63 0.01
CA ARG A 251 -1.14 11.09 0.60
C ARG A 251 -0.05 12.13 0.83
N LYS A 252 -0.24 13.36 0.37
CA LYS A 252 0.72 14.46 0.62
C LYS A 252 1.02 14.63 2.10
N LYS A 253 0.01 14.64 2.99
CA LYS A 253 0.16 14.71 4.47
C LYS A 253 1.19 15.77 4.91
N GLY A 254 1.14 16.96 4.32
CA GLY A 254 2.05 18.06 4.63
C GLY A 254 3.40 18.03 3.92
N ARG A 255 3.69 17.02 3.10
CA ARG A 255 4.95 16.92 2.33
C ARG A 255 4.89 17.74 1.06
N THR A 256 5.99 18.42 0.75
CA THR A 256 6.15 19.27 -0.44
C THR A 256 7.16 18.70 -1.45
N ARG A 257 7.78 17.56 -1.16
CA ARG A 257 8.76 16.89 -2.02
C ARG A 257 8.14 15.63 -2.61
N LEU A 258 8.25 15.46 -3.91
CA LEU A 258 7.75 14.30 -4.66
C LEU A 258 8.90 13.52 -5.26
N LEU A 259 8.88 12.20 -5.10
CA LEU A 259 9.76 11.27 -5.81
C LEU A 259 8.90 10.26 -6.56
N LEU A 260 9.01 10.22 -7.87
CA LEU A 260 8.40 9.18 -8.71
C LEU A 260 9.48 8.20 -9.18
N ILE A 261 9.20 6.91 -9.02
CA ILE A 261 10.06 5.83 -9.50
C ILE A 261 9.24 4.97 -10.46
N THR A 262 9.76 4.73 -11.65
CA THR A 262 9.10 3.82 -12.60
C THR A 262 9.30 2.36 -12.15
N MET A 263 8.30 1.50 -12.41
CA MET A 263 8.36 0.10 -11.96
C MET A 263 9.25 -0.74 -12.87
N ASP A 264 8.81 -0.90 -14.11
CA ASP A 264 9.45 -1.78 -15.09
C ASP A 264 10.85 -1.26 -15.47
N CYS A 265 11.81 -2.15 -15.53
CA CYS A 265 13.23 -1.90 -15.80
C CYS A 265 13.96 -1.02 -14.77
N THR A 266 13.24 -0.44 -13.80
CA THR A 266 13.82 0.46 -12.78
C THR A 266 13.82 -0.16 -11.39
N LEU A 267 12.65 -0.47 -10.83
CA LEU A 267 12.52 -1.16 -9.52
C LEU A 267 12.71 -2.67 -9.65
N ILE A 268 12.29 -3.22 -10.78
CA ILE A 268 12.45 -4.63 -11.14
C ILE A 268 13.29 -4.75 -12.42
N ASP A 269 13.94 -5.91 -12.60
CA ASP A 269 14.63 -6.21 -13.84
C ASP A 269 13.62 -6.67 -14.89
N GLY A 270 13.59 -5.96 -16.04
CA GLY A 270 12.66 -6.25 -17.13
C GLY A 270 11.25 -5.74 -16.86
N ARG A 271 10.27 -6.31 -17.57
CA ARG A 271 8.86 -5.93 -17.49
C ARG A 271 8.07 -6.96 -16.69
N PHE A 272 7.13 -6.48 -15.87
CA PHE A 272 6.20 -7.35 -15.14
C PHE A 272 5.40 -8.27 -16.07
N ALA A 273 4.91 -7.73 -17.19
CA ALA A 273 4.14 -8.51 -18.18
C ALA A 273 4.93 -9.68 -18.77
N ASP A 274 6.23 -9.51 -19.03
CA ASP A 274 7.09 -10.58 -19.55
C ASP A 274 7.22 -11.72 -18.54
N GLU A 275 7.44 -11.40 -17.27
CA GLU A 275 7.56 -12.41 -16.22
C GLU A 275 6.23 -13.11 -15.92
N LEU A 276 5.12 -12.35 -15.94
CA LEU A 276 3.79 -12.93 -15.82
C LEU A 276 3.51 -13.91 -16.98
N ALA A 277 3.84 -13.52 -18.20
CA ALA A 277 3.69 -14.38 -19.38
C ALA A 277 4.52 -15.66 -19.24
N ARG A 278 5.75 -15.55 -18.76
CA ARG A 278 6.65 -16.68 -18.53
C ARG A 278 6.06 -17.66 -17.49
N GLN A 279 5.57 -17.14 -16.36
CA GLN A 279 5.02 -17.99 -15.29
C GLN A 279 3.65 -18.58 -15.63
N THR A 280 2.91 -17.97 -16.57
CA THR A 280 1.59 -18.44 -16.99
C THR A 280 1.60 -19.17 -18.34
N GLY A 281 2.78 -19.40 -18.95
CA GLY A 281 2.93 -20.08 -20.24
C GLY A 281 2.38 -19.31 -21.43
N ARG A 282 2.45 -17.97 -21.39
CA ARG A 282 1.89 -17.07 -22.41
C ARG A 282 2.97 -16.26 -23.14
N GLU A 283 4.22 -16.68 -23.07
CA GLU A 283 5.35 -15.95 -23.67
C GLU A 283 5.20 -15.81 -25.18
N GLU A 284 4.83 -16.88 -25.87
CA GLU A 284 4.63 -16.86 -27.33
C GLU A 284 3.52 -15.89 -27.72
N ALA A 285 2.39 -15.94 -27.02
CA ALA A 285 1.26 -15.04 -27.28
C ALA A 285 1.63 -13.57 -27.06
N LEU A 286 2.43 -13.27 -26.04
CA LEU A 286 2.92 -11.92 -25.79
C LEU A 286 3.92 -11.45 -26.84
N GLN A 287 4.79 -12.35 -27.33
CA GLN A 287 5.78 -12.05 -28.36
C GLN A 287 5.18 -11.87 -29.77
N GLN A 288 4.05 -12.52 -30.03
CA GLN A 288 3.32 -12.42 -31.32
C GLN A 288 2.45 -11.16 -31.42
N LEU A 289 2.35 -10.36 -30.36
CA LEU A 289 1.64 -9.08 -30.46
C LEU A 289 2.31 -8.20 -31.53
N PRO A 290 1.52 -7.60 -32.44
CA PRO A 290 2.07 -6.74 -33.48
C PRO A 290 2.86 -5.59 -32.86
N VAL A 291 4.10 -5.43 -33.28
CA VAL A 291 4.90 -4.23 -33.00
C VAL A 291 4.53 -3.22 -34.07
N ASP A 292 3.32 -2.69 -34.01
CA ASP A 292 2.93 -1.58 -34.85
C ASP A 292 3.43 -0.28 -34.18
N GLU A 293 4.44 0.33 -34.78
CA GLU A 293 5.00 1.61 -34.31
C GLU A 293 3.96 2.74 -34.38
N ASN A 294 2.92 2.58 -35.18
CA ASN A 294 1.82 3.52 -35.35
C ASN A 294 0.58 3.19 -34.51
N ALA A 295 0.55 2.00 -33.84
CA ALA A 295 -0.54 1.67 -32.93
C ALA A 295 -0.58 2.67 -31.78
N ASP A 296 -1.77 3.15 -31.45
CA ASP A 296 -1.92 4.01 -30.28
C ASP A 296 -1.58 3.22 -28.99
N ASP A 297 -1.10 3.94 -27.98
CA ASP A 297 -0.67 3.32 -26.72
C ASP A 297 -1.81 2.59 -26.00
N ILE A 298 -3.06 3.00 -26.20
CA ILE A 298 -4.27 2.38 -25.62
C ILE A 298 -4.45 1.00 -26.23
N SER A 299 -4.52 0.91 -27.56
CA SER A 299 -4.72 -0.35 -28.31
C SER A 299 -3.64 -1.38 -27.99
N ARG A 300 -2.39 -0.93 -27.82
CA ARG A 300 -1.29 -1.80 -27.41
C ARG A 300 -1.50 -2.34 -25.98
N THR A 301 -1.85 -1.48 -25.03
CA THR A 301 -2.11 -1.86 -23.64
C THR A 301 -3.30 -2.83 -23.53
N GLU A 302 -4.35 -2.61 -24.32
CA GLU A 302 -5.51 -3.51 -24.41
C GLU A 302 -5.13 -4.87 -25.03
N SER A 303 -4.30 -4.87 -26.06
CA SER A 303 -3.85 -6.11 -26.71
C SER A 303 -2.98 -6.95 -25.78
N GLU A 304 -2.10 -6.30 -25.00
CA GLU A 304 -1.32 -6.96 -23.96
C GLU A 304 -2.23 -7.55 -22.86
N ALA A 305 -3.26 -6.82 -22.43
CA ALA A 305 -4.20 -7.31 -21.41
C ALA A 305 -4.98 -8.56 -21.88
N ARG A 306 -5.34 -8.64 -23.17
CA ARG A 306 -6.04 -9.81 -23.74
C ARG A 306 -5.23 -11.09 -23.65
N VAL A 307 -3.89 -11.01 -23.70
CA VAL A 307 -2.99 -12.17 -23.53
C VAL A 307 -3.22 -12.83 -22.18
N PHE A 308 -3.53 -12.05 -21.14
CA PHE A 308 -3.71 -12.54 -19.77
C PHE A 308 -5.16 -12.93 -19.44
N ARG A 309 -6.04 -12.99 -20.43
CA ARG A 309 -7.40 -13.49 -20.21
C ARG A 309 -7.37 -14.90 -19.63
N PHE A 310 -8.23 -15.16 -18.63
CA PHE A 310 -8.33 -16.41 -17.86
C PHE A 310 -7.17 -16.67 -16.88
N VAL A 311 -6.24 -15.76 -16.70
CA VAL A 311 -5.24 -15.84 -15.64
C VAL A 311 -5.88 -15.42 -14.32
N HIS A 312 -5.66 -16.18 -13.25
CA HIS A 312 -6.17 -15.86 -11.92
C HIS A 312 -5.42 -14.67 -11.30
N LYS A 313 -6.15 -13.82 -10.55
CA LYS A 313 -5.62 -12.65 -9.86
C LYS A 313 -4.45 -12.98 -8.94
N ASN A 314 -4.55 -14.11 -8.22
CA ASN A 314 -3.49 -14.56 -7.33
C ASN A 314 -2.15 -14.83 -8.06
N GLN A 315 -2.17 -15.18 -9.35
CA GLN A 315 -0.95 -15.34 -10.16
C GLN A 315 -0.28 -13.98 -10.43
N PHE A 316 -1.07 -12.93 -10.72
CA PHE A 316 -0.54 -11.57 -10.83
C PHE A 316 0.14 -11.14 -9.52
N GLU A 317 -0.51 -11.35 -8.39
CA GLU A 317 0.02 -11.00 -7.08
C GLU A 317 1.24 -11.85 -6.72
N ALA A 318 1.20 -13.16 -6.97
CA ALA A 318 2.31 -14.07 -6.70
C ALA A 318 3.57 -13.67 -7.49
N VAL A 319 3.42 -13.38 -8.78
CA VAL A 319 4.53 -12.89 -9.62
C VAL A 319 5.08 -11.58 -9.05
N ALA A 320 4.23 -10.61 -8.74
CA ALA A 320 4.67 -9.33 -8.19
C ALA A 320 5.35 -9.46 -6.81
N ARG A 321 4.93 -10.44 -5.99
CA ARG A 321 5.54 -10.73 -4.67
C ARG A 321 6.92 -11.38 -4.80
N THR A 322 7.13 -12.21 -5.82
CA THR A 322 8.37 -12.99 -6.00
C THR A 322 9.40 -12.31 -6.90
N LEU A 323 9.00 -11.34 -7.72
CA LEU A 323 9.94 -10.59 -8.57
C LEU A 323 11.06 -9.97 -7.74
N PRO A 324 12.34 -10.20 -8.12
CA PRO A 324 13.45 -9.56 -7.43
C PRO A 324 13.41 -8.04 -7.60
N LEU A 325 13.44 -7.32 -6.48
CA LEU A 325 13.66 -5.88 -6.48
C LEU A 325 15.13 -5.58 -6.66
N ARG A 326 15.46 -4.49 -7.33
CA ARG A 326 16.85 -4.05 -7.42
C ARG A 326 17.39 -3.72 -6.04
N ALA A 327 18.65 -4.13 -5.80
CA ALA A 327 19.34 -3.92 -4.53
C ALA A 327 19.36 -2.44 -4.13
N GLY A 328 19.11 -2.17 -2.86
CA GLY A 328 19.10 -0.82 -2.30
C GLY A 328 17.81 -0.02 -2.53
N ALA A 329 16.83 -0.55 -3.28
CA ALA A 329 15.58 0.18 -3.57
C ALA A 329 14.77 0.48 -2.30
N VAL A 330 14.63 -0.48 -1.40
CA VAL A 330 13.90 -0.33 -0.12
C VAL A 330 14.57 0.71 0.77
N GLU A 331 15.89 0.59 0.93
CA GLU A 331 16.70 1.51 1.74
C GLU A 331 16.63 2.94 1.22
N PHE A 332 16.72 3.10 -0.11
CA PHE A 332 16.64 4.41 -0.76
C PHE A 332 15.25 5.05 -0.55
N VAL A 333 14.17 4.30 -0.76
CA VAL A 333 12.80 4.79 -0.56
C VAL A 333 12.60 5.22 0.90
N ASN A 334 13.04 4.41 1.87
CA ASN A 334 12.95 4.75 3.28
C ASN A 334 13.74 6.02 3.62
N GLN A 335 14.94 6.16 3.06
CA GLN A 335 15.74 7.37 3.24
C GLN A 335 15.06 8.60 2.62
N ALA A 336 14.50 8.49 1.41
CA ALA A 336 13.77 9.59 0.75
C ALA A 336 12.54 10.01 1.57
N ARG A 337 11.76 9.05 2.08
CA ARG A 337 10.59 9.32 2.93
C ARG A 337 10.97 10.04 4.21
N ARG A 338 12.05 9.63 4.89
CA ARG A 338 12.58 10.31 6.09
C ARG A 338 13.03 11.74 5.80
N ARG A 339 13.40 12.06 4.56
CA ARG A 339 13.76 13.41 4.10
C ARG A 339 12.57 14.19 3.53
N GLY A 340 11.35 13.76 3.83
CA GLY A 340 10.12 14.47 3.50
C GLY A 340 9.62 14.27 2.07
N PHE A 341 10.14 13.28 1.33
CA PHE A 341 9.57 12.94 0.03
C PHE A 341 8.30 12.12 0.18
N MET A 342 7.27 12.47 -0.58
CA MET A 342 6.18 11.57 -0.93
C MET A 342 6.66 10.71 -2.10
N VAL A 343 6.72 9.38 -1.89
CA VAL A 343 7.29 8.47 -2.88
C VAL A 343 6.18 7.71 -3.59
N GLY A 344 6.18 7.76 -4.93
CA GLY A 344 5.23 7.06 -5.78
C GLY A 344 5.86 6.10 -6.76
N VAL A 345 5.21 4.97 -7.01
CA VAL A 345 5.50 4.05 -8.10
C VAL A 345 4.61 4.38 -9.28
N VAL A 346 5.18 4.58 -10.47
CA VAL A 346 4.40 4.86 -11.69
C VAL A 346 4.74 3.83 -12.75
N SER A 347 3.72 3.21 -13.34
CA SER A 347 3.89 2.16 -14.34
C SER A 347 2.79 2.21 -15.41
N GLU A 348 3.13 1.89 -16.65
CA GLU A 348 2.17 1.60 -17.72
C GLU A 348 1.66 0.15 -17.68
N SER A 349 2.14 -0.65 -16.73
CA SER A 349 1.67 -2.00 -16.46
C SER A 349 0.39 -2.00 -15.59
N TYR A 350 0.14 -3.07 -14.85
CA TYR A 350 -1.10 -3.28 -14.12
C TYR A 350 -1.02 -2.85 -12.66
N PHE A 351 -2.06 -2.16 -12.19
CA PHE A 351 -2.15 -1.65 -10.82
C PHE A 351 -2.01 -2.77 -9.77
N VAL A 352 -2.53 -3.96 -10.04
CA VAL A 352 -2.39 -5.11 -9.13
C VAL A 352 -0.92 -5.43 -8.83
N ALA A 353 -0.04 -5.31 -9.82
CA ALA A 353 1.40 -5.52 -9.64
C ALA A 353 2.09 -4.29 -9.01
N ALA A 354 1.78 -3.10 -9.53
CA ALA A 354 2.36 -1.85 -9.03
C ALA A 354 2.06 -1.64 -7.54
N GLU A 355 0.87 -2.01 -7.07
CA GLU A 355 0.48 -1.93 -5.67
C GLU A 355 1.28 -2.90 -4.79
N VAL A 356 1.51 -4.14 -5.24
CA VAL A 356 2.35 -5.09 -4.51
C VAL A 356 3.80 -4.56 -4.43
N ILE A 357 4.37 -4.09 -5.55
CA ILE A 357 5.73 -3.53 -5.59
C ILE A 357 5.83 -2.30 -4.69
N ARG A 358 4.84 -1.38 -4.75
CA ARG A 358 4.75 -0.22 -3.86
C ARG A 358 4.86 -0.63 -2.38
N ARG A 359 4.10 -1.64 -1.98
CA ARG A 359 4.10 -2.14 -0.59
C ARG A 359 5.43 -2.77 -0.21
N ARG A 360 6.08 -3.50 -1.12
CA ARG A 360 7.39 -4.13 -0.90
C ARG A 360 8.52 -3.11 -0.73
N ILE A 361 8.44 -1.94 -1.37
CA ILE A 361 9.42 -0.87 -1.22
C ILE A 361 8.98 0.22 -0.24
N PHE A 362 7.81 0.06 0.41
CA PHE A 362 7.25 1.03 1.36
C PHE A 362 6.98 2.42 0.75
N ALA A 363 6.66 2.50 -0.53
CA ALA A 363 6.28 3.77 -1.16
C ALA A 363 4.85 4.18 -0.76
N ASP A 364 4.54 5.48 -0.86
CA ASP A 364 3.28 6.05 -0.36
C ASP A 364 2.10 5.73 -1.27
N PHE A 365 2.31 5.65 -2.58
CA PHE A 365 1.25 5.38 -3.57
C PHE A 365 1.79 4.67 -4.81
N ALA A 366 0.88 4.09 -5.59
CA ALA A 366 1.15 3.58 -6.92
C ALA A 366 0.14 4.14 -7.93
N MET A 367 0.56 4.35 -9.17
CA MET A 367 -0.30 4.71 -10.29
C MET A 367 0.03 3.83 -11.49
N ALA A 368 -0.99 3.13 -11.98
CA ALA A 368 -0.90 2.25 -13.14
C ALA A 368 -2.29 2.02 -13.74
N HIS A 369 -2.38 1.22 -14.80
CA HIS A 369 -3.65 0.85 -15.43
C HIS A 369 -4.33 -0.29 -14.67
N THR A 370 -5.65 -0.36 -14.71
CA THR A 370 -6.40 -1.38 -13.96
C THR A 370 -6.84 -2.49 -14.89
N ILE A 371 -6.18 -3.66 -14.79
CA ILE A 371 -6.66 -4.89 -15.45
C ILE A 371 -7.90 -5.40 -14.73
N GLN A 372 -8.91 -5.85 -15.48
CA GLN A 372 -10.21 -6.22 -14.94
C GLN A 372 -10.32 -7.72 -14.68
N PHE A 373 -11.04 -8.05 -13.62
CA PHE A 373 -11.28 -9.43 -13.21
C PHE A 373 -12.78 -9.66 -13.01
N ASP A 374 -13.28 -10.77 -13.54
CA ASP A 374 -14.60 -11.28 -13.22
C ASP A 374 -14.45 -12.30 -12.08
N GLY A 375 -14.81 -11.89 -10.86
CA GLY A 375 -14.40 -12.58 -9.65
C GLY A 375 -12.87 -12.50 -9.50
N ASP A 376 -12.20 -13.64 -9.52
CA ASP A 376 -10.74 -13.74 -9.41
C ASP A 376 -10.04 -14.08 -10.75
N VAL A 377 -10.77 -14.05 -11.86
CA VAL A 377 -10.26 -14.43 -13.19
C VAL A 377 -10.19 -13.20 -14.09
N CYS A 378 -9.03 -12.96 -14.69
CA CYS A 378 -8.84 -11.86 -15.63
C CYS A 378 -9.74 -12.05 -16.87
N ASN A 379 -10.53 -11.01 -17.19
CA ASN A 379 -11.39 -11.04 -18.38
C ASN A 379 -10.71 -10.55 -19.66
N GLY A 380 -9.44 -10.12 -19.55
CA GLY A 380 -8.65 -9.61 -20.68
C GLY A 380 -8.91 -8.15 -21.02
N GLN A 381 -9.66 -7.43 -20.20
CA GLN A 381 -9.89 -5.99 -20.38
C GLN A 381 -8.99 -5.19 -19.44
N VAL A 382 -8.61 -3.99 -19.85
CA VAL A 382 -7.86 -3.02 -19.05
C VAL A 382 -8.55 -1.67 -19.10
N ARG A 383 -8.70 -1.05 -17.94
CA ARG A 383 -9.10 0.34 -17.84
C ARG A 383 -7.85 1.22 -17.78
N ILE A 384 -7.68 2.05 -18.78
CA ILE A 384 -6.62 3.05 -18.80
C ILE A 384 -6.87 4.07 -17.69
N ASN A 385 -5.87 4.31 -16.86
CA ASN A 385 -5.97 5.29 -15.81
C ASN A 385 -6.02 6.71 -16.41
N PRO A 386 -7.07 7.49 -16.13
CA PRO A 386 -7.26 8.82 -16.73
C PRO A 386 -6.09 9.79 -16.47
N ALA A 387 -5.33 9.59 -15.37
CA ALA A 387 -4.18 10.44 -15.07
C ALA A 387 -3.03 10.30 -16.07
N PHE A 388 -2.99 9.22 -16.85
CA PHE A 388 -2.00 9.00 -17.91
C PHE A 388 -2.39 9.65 -19.24
N LEU A 389 -3.66 10.04 -19.42
CA LEU A 389 -4.15 10.68 -20.63
C LEU A 389 -3.87 12.19 -20.60
N PRO A 390 -3.67 12.83 -21.76
CA PRO A 390 -3.53 14.28 -21.82
C PRO A 390 -4.82 14.96 -21.33
N GLU A 391 -4.71 16.16 -20.78
CA GLU A 391 -5.88 16.97 -20.47
C GLU A 391 -6.53 17.44 -21.78
N ALA A 392 -7.85 17.24 -21.89
CA ALA A 392 -8.60 17.76 -23.02
C ALA A 392 -8.45 19.30 -23.07
N ARG A 393 -7.79 19.82 -24.08
CA ARG A 393 -7.73 21.27 -24.30
C ARG A 393 -9.14 21.76 -24.67
N VAL A 394 -9.75 22.54 -23.81
CA VAL A 394 -10.99 23.26 -24.12
C VAL A 394 -10.68 24.20 -25.29
N GLY A 395 -11.15 23.86 -26.51
CA GLY A 395 -11.01 24.71 -27.70
C GLY A 395 -10.13 24.17 -28.85
N SER A 396 -9.50 23.01 -28.75
CA SER A 396 -8.86 22.37 -29.91
C SER A 396 -9.91 21.65 -30.77
N ASN A 397 -9.97 21.98 -32.07
CA ASN A 397 -10.80 21.26 -33.04
C ASN A 397 -10.40 19.77 -33.05
N ALA A 398 -11.16 18.94 -32.33
CA ALA A 398 -10.94 17.50 -32.18
C ALA A 398 -11.20 16.69 -33.47
N SER A 399 -11.31 17.34 -34.62
CA SER A 399 -11.66 16.72 -35.90
C SER A 399 -10.46 16.40 -36.80
N SER A 400 -9.22 16.73 -36.41
CA SER A 400 -8.05 16.31 -37.18
C SER A 400 -7.49 15.00 -36.66
N GLU A 401 -7.03 14.12 -37.56
CA GLU A 401 -6.37 12.83 -37.20
C GLU A 401 -5.17 13.04 -36.25
N GLU A 402 -4.43 14.12 -36.40
CA GLU A 402 -3.34 14.53 -35.51
C GLU A 402 -3.85 14.90 -34.09
N GLY A 403 -5.03 15.53 -33.97
CA GLY A 403 -5.65 15.85 -32.70
C GLY A 403 -6.15 14.60 -31.96
N GLN A 404 -6.64 13.59 -32.68
CA GLN A 404 -7.05 12.31 -32.09
C GLN A 404 -5.85 11.47 -31.65
N ALA A 405 -4.79 11.40 -32.45
CA ALA A 405 -3.56 10.71 -32.10
C ALA A 405 -2.86 11.34 -30.86
N ALA A 406 -2.89 12.67 -30.74
CA ALA A 406 -2.35 13.36 -29.55
C ALA A 406 -3.21 13.11 -28.29
N ASN A 407 -4.52 12.94 -28.43
CA ASN A 407 -5.43 12.65 -27.31
C ASN A 407 -5.35 11.21 -26.80
N ASN A 408 -4.82 10.27 -27.59
CA ASN A 408 -4.73 8.85 -27.23
C ASN A 408 -3.36 8.46 -26.67
N ARG A 409 -2.47 9.42 -26.45
CA ARG A 409 -1.12 9.14 -25.97
C ARG A 409 -1.09 8.91 -24.46
N VAL A 410 -0.98 7.66 -24.07
CA VAL A 410 -0.77 7.24 -22.67
C VAL A 410 0.66 7.57 -22.25
N CYS A 411 0.84 8.41 -21.24
CA CYS A 411 2.17 8.83 -20.83
C CYS A 411 2.28 9.11 -19.32
N LYS A 412 3.30 8.58 -18.69
CA LYS A 412 3.62 8.84 -17.27
C LYS A 412 3.88 10.33 -16.99
N SER A 413 4.30 11.10 -17.98
CA SER A 413 4.50 12.55 -17.85
C SER A 413 3.19 13.29 -17.51
N ASN A 414 2.04 12.81 -17.98
CA ASN A 414 0.74 13.39 -17.65
C ASN A 414 0.42 13.23 -16.16
N VAL A 415 0.80 12.10 -15.56
CA VAL A 415 0.67 11.86 -14.10
C VAL A 415 1.45 12.91 -13.32
N LEU A 416 2.74 13.10 -13.63
CA LEU A 416 3.56 14.10 -12.94
C LEU A 416 3.00 15.50 -13.13
N ARG A 417 2.62 15.87 -14.37
CA ARG A 417 2.03 17.18 -14.66
C ARG A 417 0.82 17.45 -13.79
N ARG A 418 -0.12 16.51 -13.70
CA ARG A 418 -1.34 16.66 -12.88
C ARG A 418 -1.03 16.79 -11.38
N ILE A 419 -0.05 16.04 -10.86
CA ILE A 419 0.37 16.18 -9.45
C ILE A 419 1.00 17.56 -9.20
N LEU A 420 1.79 18.08 -10.16
CA LEU A 420 2.45 19.38 -10.04
C LEU A 420 1.50 20.57 -10.24
N THR A 421 0.42 20.39 -10.99
CA THR A 421 -0.61 21.43 -11.21
C THR A 421 -1.63 21.50 -10.08
N ASP A 422 -1.68 20.47 -9.20
CA ASP A 422 -2.54 20.52 -8.03
C ASP A 422 -2.03 21.54 -7.01
N VAL A 423 -2.78 22.62 -6.89
CA VAL A 423 -2.49 23.75 -5.98
C VAL A 423 -3.03 23.54 -4.56
N SER A 424 -3.70 22.43 -4.28
CA SER A 424 -4.20 22.17 -2.92
C SER A 424 -3.03 22.07 -1.92
N PRO A 425 -3.09 22.81 -0.79
CA PRO A 425 -1.99 22.88 0.15
C PRO A 425 -1.68 21.52 0.81
N PRO A 426 -0.40 21.20 0.99
CA PRO A 426 0.77 21.89 0.44
C PRO A 426 1.00 21.54 -1.04
N ALA A 427 1.43 22.53 -1.85
CA ALA A 427 1.88 22.29 -3.22
C ALA A 427 3.23 21.53 -3.21
N ILE A 428 3.55 20.86 -4.31
CA ILE A 428 4.84 20.20 -4.49
C ILE A 428 5.90 21.24 -4.91
N ASP A 429 6.93 21.39 -4.09
CA ASP A 429 8.04 22.33 -4.32
C ASP A 429 9.19 21.69 -5.12
N ILE A 430 9.45 20.40 -4.89
CA ILE A 430 10.55 19.67 -5.49
C ILE A 430 10.03 18.33 -6.01
N SER A 431 10.34 18.04 -7.27
CA SER A 431 9.97 16.78 -7.92
C SER A 431 11.22 16.05 -8.44
N TRP A 432 11.35 14.80 -8.05
CA TRP A 432 12.41 13.89 -8.51
C TRP A 432 11.80 12.73 -9.29
N VAL A 433 12.51 12.28 -10.31
CA VAL A 433 12.14 11.11 -11.12
C VAL A 433 13.32 10.16 -11.23
N VAL A 434 13.07 8.87 -11.02
CA VAL A 434 14.02 7.77 -11.29
C VAL A 434 13.40 6.86 -12.34
N ALA A 435 14.06 6.71 -13.48
CA ALA A 435 13.55 5.91 -14.59
C ALA A 435 14.69 5.25 -15.40
N ALA A 436 14.40 4.16 -16.08
CA ALA A 436 15.38 3.39 -16.85
C ALA A 436 14.98 3.20 -18.33
N ASN A 437 13.84 3.73 -18.77
CA ASN A 437 13.34 3.50 -20.13
C ASN A 437 13.38 4.79 -20.95
N ALA A 438 13.70 4.67 -22.25
CA ALA A 438 13.63 5.78 -23.20
C ALA A 438 12.23 6.44 -23.29
N ARG A 439 11.16 5.66 -23.09
CA ARG A 439 9.78 6.17 -23.03
C ARG A 439 9.54 7.11 -21.86
N ASP A 440 10.38 7.07 -20.83
CA ASP A 440 10.27 7.90 -19.63
C ASP A 440 10.95 9.28 -19.80
N LEU A 441 11.59 9.56 -20.93
CA LEU A 441 12.26 10.84 -21.19
C LEU A 441 11.30 12.04 -21.02
N GLY A 442 10.05 11.91 -21.46
CA GLY A 442 9.04 12.94 -21.27
C GLY A 442 8.71 13.20 -19.81
N LEU A 443 8.66 12.15 -18.98
CA LEU A 443 8.49 12.23 -17.53
C LEU A 443 9.71 12.88 -16.88
N MET A 444 10.92 12.48 -17.28
CA MET A 444 12.18 12.97 -16.71
C MET A 444 12.40 14.46 -16.99
N ARG A 445 12.02 14.96 -18.19
CA ARG A 445 12.13 16.37 -18.55
C ARG A 445 11.23 17.31 -17.73
N LEU A 446 10.16 16.79 -17.15
CA LEU A 446 9.22 17.57 -16.33
C LEU A 446 9.66 17.70 -14.87
N ALA A 447 10.55 16.84 -14.40
CA ALA A 447 11.02 16.84 -13.02
C ALA A 447 12.08 17.90 -12.79
N ASP A 448 12.15 18.44 -11.56
CA ASP A 448 13.24 19.35 -11.17
C ASP A 448 14.59 18.61 -11.12
N GLN A 449 14.58 17.31 -10.82
CA GLN A 449 15.75 16.45 -10.89
C GLN A 449 15.38 15.07 -11.41
N ALA A 450 16.12 14.60 -12.42
CA ALA A 450 15.88 13.30 -13.03
C ALA A 450 17.13 12.43 -13.03
N PHE A 451 16.93 11.18 -12.65
CA PHE A 451 17.97 10.15 -12.59
C PHE A 451 17.64 9.05 -13.60
N TYR A 452 18.56 8.86 -14.54
CA TYR A 452 18.49 7.77 -15.48
C TYR A 452 19.22 6.55 -14.89
N PHE A 453 18.47 5.48 -14.66
CA PHE A 453 19.00 4.23 -14.13
C PHE A 453 19.54 3.40 -15.30
N GLU A 454 20.86 3.17 -15.31
CA GLU A 454 21.47 2.32 -16.35
C GLU A 454 21.17 0.85 -16.06
N PRO A 455 20.42 0.15 -16.93
CA PRO A 455 20.13 -1.26 -16.71
C PRO A 455 21.43 -2.07 -16.82
N GLN A 456 21.86 -2.67 -15.71
CA GLN A 456 22.92 -3.67 -15.74
C GLN A 456 22.32 -4.98 -16.27
N TYR A 457 22.57 -5.32 -17.51
CA TYR A 457 22.21 -6.63 -18.04
C TYR A 457 23.10 -7.69 -17.36
N ALA A 458 22.46 -8.63 -16.64
CA ALA A 458 23.17 -9.81 -16.15
C ALA A 458 23.78 -10.52 -17.37
N THR A 459 25.11 -10.63 -17.39
CA THR A 459 25.87 -11.36 -18.39
C THR A 459 25.45 -12.83 -18.32
N GLY A 460 24.53 -13.27 -19.19
CA GLY A 460 24.14 -14.70 -19.25
C GLY A 460 22.80 -15.02 -19.87
N THR A 461 21.89 -14.08 -20.08
CA THR A 461 20.66 -14.33 -20.84
C THR A 461 20.62 -13.41 -22.05
N ALA A 462 21.16 -13.91 -23.15
CA ALA A 462 21.11 -13.24 -24.44
C ALA A 462 19.67 -13.20 -24.95
N ARG A 463 18.91 -12.14 -24.59
CA ARG A 463 17.85 -11.67 -25.48
C ARG A 463 18.47 -10.71 -26.48
N PRO A 464 18.13 -10.84 -27.78
CA PRO A 464 18.71 -9.96 -28.77
C PRO A 464 18.41 -8.50 -28.44
N ALA A 465 19.44 -7.68 -28.43
CA ALA A 465 19.42 -6.24 -28.18
C ALA A 465 18.59 -5.42 -29.20
N SER A 466 17.76 -6.07 -30.00
CA SER A 466 17.04 -5.49 -31.13
C SER A 466 15.65 -4.95 -30.79
N THR A 467 15.15 -5.09 -29.56
CA THR A 467 13.78 -4.64 -29.22
C THR A 467 13.68 -3.51 -28.21
N LEU A 468 14.81 -3.05 -27.65
CA LEU A 468 14.82 -1.83 -26.85
C LEU A 468 15.63 -0.77 -27.60
N PRO A 469 15.09 0.38 -27.97
CA PRO A 469 15.87 1.44 -28.60
C PRO A 469 17.03 1.78 -27.66
N ARG A 470 18.27 1.57 -28.13
CA ARG A 470 19.44 2.19 -27.50
C ARG A 470 19.16 3.68 -27.44
N VAL A 471 19.16 4.22 -26.23
CA VAL A 471 19.05 5.67 -26.05
C VAL A 471 20.34 6.30 -26.59
N VAL A 472 20.37 6.49 -27.92
CA VAL A 472 21.38 7.31 -28.58
C VAL A 472 20.97 8.75 -28.32
N GLY A 473 21.76 9.46 -27.51
CA GLY A 473 21.53 10.87 -27.18
C GLY A 473 20.71 11.11 -25.91
N ILE A 474 21.24 10.68 -24.74
CA ILE A 474 20.80 11.25 -23.46
C ILE A 474 21.31 12.70 -23.48
N GLU A 475 20.37 13.64 -23.60
CA GLU A 475 20.65 15.07 -23.54
C GLU A 475 21.40 15.41 -22.23
N SER A 476 22.27 16.40 -22.30
CA SER A 476 22.98 16.99 -21.17
C SER A 476 21.98 17.58 -20.17
N GLY A 477 21.50 16.79 -19.21
CA GLY A 477 20.50 17.25 -18.22
C GLY A 477 20.08 16.18 -17.22
N PHE A 478 20.35 14.90 -17.48
CA PHE A 478 19.98 13.81 -16.57
C PHE A 478 21.19 13.24 -15.84
N THR A 479 21.03 12.97 -14.55
CA THR A 479 22.06 12.29 -13.77
C THR A 479 21.98 10.79 -14.01
N ARG A 480 23.05 10.18 -14.54
CA ARG A 480 23.14 8.73 -14.67
C ARG A 480 23.50 8.09 -13.33
N VAL A 481 22.84 7.01 -13.01
CA VAL A 481 23.07 6.23 -11.79
C VAL A 481 23.02 4.74 -12.13
N ASP A 482 23.82 3.96 -11.44
CA ASP A 482 23.94 2.50 -11.61
C ASP A 482 23.27 1.70 -10.47
N SER A 483 22.97 2.35 -9.37
CA SER A 483 22.44 1.71 -8.17
C SER A 483 21.58 2.65 -7.33
N PHE A 484 20.64 2.09 -6.58
CA PHE A 484 19.87 2.84 -5.59
C PHE A 484 20.74 3.34 -4.43
N THR A 485 21.84 2.67 -4.16
CA THR A 485 22.82 3.14 -3.16
C THR A 485 23.48 4.45 -3.60
N ALA A 486 23.87 4.55 -4.88
CA ALA A 486 24.41 5.79 -5.46
C ALA A 486 23.37 6.92 -5.42
N LEU A 487 22.10 6.62 -5.72
CA LEU A 487 21.00 7.59 -5.59
C LEU A 487 20.87 8.17 -4.17
N GLY A 488 21.12 7.37 -3.15
CA GLY A 488 21.07 7.81 -1.76
C GLY A 488 21.99 9.00 -1.44
N THR A 489 23.10 9.15 -2.17
CA THR A 489 24.07 10.24 -1.97
C THR A 489 23.53 11.61 -2.42
N TYR A 490 22.54 11.63 -3.30
CA TYR A 490 21.92 12.87 -3.78
C TYR A 490 20.81 13.36 -2.86
N LEU A 491 20.32 12.53 -1.93
CA LEU A 491 19.27 12.94 -1.03
C LEU A 491 19.71 14.10 -0.15
N PRO A 492 18.86 15.13 0.06
CA PRO A 492 19.21 16.27 0.89
C PRO A 492 19.53 15.81 2.32
N ALA A 493 20.41 16.55 3.01
CA ALA A 493 20.70 16.29 4.42
C ALA A 493 19.39 16.33 5.25
N THR A 494 19.33 15.54 6.32
CA THR A 494 18.16 15.53 7.22
C THR A 494 18.02 16.92 7.84
N GLU A 495 17.00 17.67 7.46
CA GLU A 495 16.68 18.92 8.14
C GLU A 495 16.17 18.57 9.53
N ALA A 496 16.69 19.27 10.54
CA ALA A 496 16.08 19.26 11.88
C ALA A 496 14.61 19.71 11.76
N PRO A 497 13.68 19.19 12.57
CA PRO A 497 12.26 19.53 12.47
C PRO A 497 12.10 21.05 12.55
N ARG A 498 11.68 21.68 11.45
CA ARG A 498 11.37 23.10 11.44
C ARG A 498 10.18 23.33 12.36
N SER A 499 10.41 24.12 13.41
CA SER A 499 9.31 24.67 14.20
C SER A 499 8.31 25.35 13.26
N THR A 500 7.05 24.97 13.34
CA THR A 500 5.92 25.50 12.60
C THR A 500 5.90 27.03 12.63
N GLY A 501 6.30 27.68 11.53
CA GLY A 501 6.29 29.13 11.45
C GLY A 501 6.85 29.69 10.16
N ARG A 502 6.22 29.37 9.03
CA ARG A 502 6.10 30.28 7.86
C ARG A 502 5.14 29.66 6.85
N VAL A 503 3.96 30.19 6.82
CA VAL A 503 3.05 30.04 5.67
C VAL A 503 3.72 30.77 4.51
N MET A 504 4.33 30.04 3.57
CA MET A 504 4.72 30.62 2.27
C MET A 504 3.42 30.98 1.55
N GLY A 505 3.31 32.24 1.15
CA GLY A 505 2.10 32.76 0.55
C GLY A 505 1.73 32.04 -0.76
N ALA A 506 0.45 31.90 -1.00
CA ALA A 506 -0.13 31.31 -2.21
C ALA A 506 0.43 31.90 -3.52
N LEU A 507 0.94 33.14 -3.48
CA LEU A 507 1.58 33.84 -4.59
C LEU A 507 2.88 33.18 -5.10
N ASP A 508 3.72 32.64 -4.19
CA ASP A 508 4.98 31.98 -4.58
C ASP A 508 4.75 30.62 -5.26
N ALA A 509 3.66 29.93 -4.90
CA ALA A 509 3.27 28.68 -5.54
C ALA A 509 2.74 28.93 -6.97
N VAL A 510 1.93 29.97 -7.14
CA VAL A 510 1.40 30.39 -8.45
C VAL A 510 2.52 30.86 -9.38
N GLU A 511 3.51 31.62 -8.88
CA GLU A 511 4.64 32.09 -9.70
C GLU A 511 5.53 30.93 -10.18
N ARG A 512 5.71 29.88 -9.37
CA ARG A 512 6.46 28.68 -9.78
C ARG A 512 5.71 27.84 -10.83
N VAL A 513 4.40 27.72 -10.71
CA VAL A 513 3.56 27.07 -11.74
C VAL A 513 3.67 27.87 -13.04
N PHE A 514 3.61 29.20 -12.99
CA PHE A 514 3.75 30.07 -14.16
C PHE A 514 5.14 29.95 -14.82
N ARG A 515 6.24 29.92 -14.07
CA ARG A 515 7.58 29.70 -14.61
C ARG A 515 7.74 28.35 -15.30
N ARG A 516 7.16 27.29 -14.74
CA ARG A 516 7.17 25.93 -15.35
C ARG A 516 6.36 25.89 -16.66
N THR A 517 5.25 26.62 -16.73
CA THR A 517 4.41 26.71 -17.95
C THR A 517 5.08 27.55 -19.04
N THR A 518 5.79 28.64 -18.67
CA THR A 518 6.46 29.54 -19.63
C THR A 518 7.71 28.90 -20.23
N HIS A 519 8.46 28.10 -19.51
CA HIS A 519 9.59 27.34 -20.08
C HIS A 519 9.15 26.33 -21.14
N GLN A 520 7.93 25.83 -21.06
CA GLN A 520 7.35 24.89 -22.04
C GLN A 520 6.93 25.60 -23.36
N VAL A 521 6.57 26.87 -23.29
CA VAL A 521 6.17 27.63 -24.49
C VAL A 521 7.39 28.06 -25.31
N ILE A 522 8.54 28.30 -24.68
CA ILE A 522 9.77 28.74 -25.34
C ILE A 522 10.55 27.56 -25.95
N SER A 523 10.36 26.33 -25.50
CA SER A 523 11.03 25.15 -26.08
C SER A 523 10.25 24.48 -27.24
N ASN A 524 9.07 25.00 -27.59
CA ASN A 524 8.23 24.52 -28.71
C ASN A 524 8.08 25.55 -29.84
N THR A 525 8.86 26.63 -29.82
CA THR A 525 9.16 27.50 -30.98
C THR A 525 10.63 27.32 -31.34
#